data_2f732b09deaaaa89aefe8540fdcfa2fb
#
_entry.id   2f732b09deaaaa89aefe8540fdcfa2fb
#
_cell.length_a   1.000
_cell.length_b   1.000
_cell.length_c   1.000
_cell.angle_alpha   90.00
_cell.angle_beta   90.00
_cell.angle_gamma   90.00
#
_symmetry.space_group_name_H-M   'P 1'
#
loop_
_entity.id
_entity.type
_entity.pdbx_description
1 polymer ?
#
loop_
_entity_poly.entity_id
_entity_poly.type
_entity_poly.pdbx_seq_one_letter_code
_entity_poly.pdbx_strand_id
1 'polypeptide(L)'
;MGKDVIVACDFSSAEQTFAFLDKFTGKKPFVKIGMELYYAEGPEIVRQIKARGHKIFLDLKLHDIPNTVKKAMAVLRNLDVDITNLHAAGTTAMMQAALEGLTRPDGTRPLLIAVTQLTSTDQEAMERDLMIHEPMDRVVMHYAETAKNAGLDGVVCSPLEAEKVHSTCGKNFITVTPGVRFADGDVGDQKRVMTPAAAKAIGSDYIVVGRPITAAADPVAAYERCVAEFCD
;
A
#
# COMPACT_ATOMS: atom_id res chain seq x y z
N MET A 1 -6.91 8.29 12.22
CA MET A 1 -6.52 8.80 10.90
C MET A 1 -7.75 8.83 10.02
N GLY A 2 -7.85 9.80 9.09
CA GLY A 2 -8.96 9.84 8.13
C GLY A 2 -8.75 8.84 6.99
N LYS A 3 -9.84 8.45 6.32
CA LYS A 3 -9.80 7.64 5.10
C LYS A 3 -9.18 8.45 3.95
N ASP A 4 -8.43 7.78 3.06
CA ASP A 4 -7.85 8.44 1.87
C ASP A 4 -7.74 7.46 0.70
N VAL A 5 -7.74 7.99 -0.52
CA VAL A 5 -7.62 7.24 -1.77
C VAL A 5 -6.20 7.39 -2.29
N ILE A 6 -5.51 6.26 -2.44
CA ILE A 6 -4.15 6.20 -2.98
C ILE A 6 -4.22 5.77 -4.46
N VAL A 7 -3.75 6.63 -5.35
CA VAL A 7 -3.71 6.33 -6.80
C VAL A 7 -2.43 5.56 -7.13
N ALA A 8 -2.56 4.36 -7.67
CA ALA A 8 -1.41 3.57 -8.11
C ALA A 8 -0.86 4.12 -9.43
N CYS A 9 0.27 4.81 -9.37
CA CYS A 9 1.00 5.33 -10.53
C CYS A 9 1.92 4.23 -11.09
N ASP A 10 1.32 3.19 -11.64
CA ASP A 10 2.04 2.07 -12.26
C ASP A 10 2.29 2.42 -13.75
N PHE A 11 3.13 3.47 -13.98
CA PHE A 11 3.58 3.93 -15.28
C PHE A 11 5.03 3.49 -15.51
N SER A 12 5.41 3.35 -16.78
CA SER A 12 6.74 2.90 -17.16
C SER A 12 7.80 4.02 -17.18
N SER A 13 7.38 5.29 -17.05
CA SER A 13 8.31 6.44 -17.07
C SER A 13 7.82 7.64 -16.27
N ALA A 14 8.78 8.52 -15.93
CA ALA A 14 8.51 9.82 -15.30
C ALA A 14 7.61 10.70 -16.19
N GLU A 15 7.83 10.70 -17.50
CA GLU A 15 7.05 11.50 -18.46
C GLU A 15 5.57 11.16 -18.37
N GLN A 16 5.22 9.86 -18.44
CA GLN A 16 3.83 9.42 -18.34
C GLN A 16 3.23 9.75 -16.98
N THR A 17 4.03 9.57 -15.91
CA THR A 17 3.60 9.88 -14.55
C THR A 17 3.27 11.37 -14.41
N PHE A 18 4.14 12.26 -14.90
CA PHE A 18 3.89 13.69 -14.80
C PHE A 18 2.75 14.15 -15.69
N ALA A 19 2.64 13.64 -16.92
CA ALA A 19 1.51 13.91 -17.80
C ALA A 19 0.16 13.52 -17.16
N PHE A 20 0.15 12.44 -16.36
CA PHE A 20 -1.02 12.06 -15.57
C PHE A 20 -1.26 13.03 -14.41
N LEU A 21 -0.25 13.32 -13.59
CA LEU A 21 -0.37 14.17 -12.40
C LEU A 21 -0.70 15.63 -12.74
N ASP A 22 -0.25 16.13 -13.89
CA ASP A 22 -0.52 17.51 -14.35
C ASP A 22 -2.01 17.73 -14.68
N LYS A 23 -2.81 16.68 -14.85
CA LYS A 23 -4.28 16.79 -14.98
C LYS A 23 -4.95 17.25 -13.69
N PHE A 24 -4.33 17.06 -12.54
CA PHE A 24 -4.87 17.40 -11.21
C PHE A 24 -4.45 18.80 -10.78
N THR A 25 -5.07 19.82 -11.35
CA THR A 25 -4.70 21.24 -11.10
C THR A 25 -5.13 21.75 -9.73
N GLY A 26 -6.25 21.24 -9.17
CA GLY A 26 -6.85 21.73 -7.92
C GLY A 26 -6.60 20.86 -6.70
N LYS A 27 -6.38 19.55 -6.91
CA LYS A 27 -6.16 18.56 -5.84
C LYS A 27 -4.82 17.86 -6.05
N LYS A 28 -4.22 17.40 -4.97
CA LYS A 28 -2.98 16.62 -5.01
C LYS A 28 -3.27 15.20 -4.53
N PRO A 29 -3.59 14.25 -5.41
CA PRO A 29 -3.84 12.87 -5.02
C PRO A 29 -2.68 12.30 -4.18
N PHE A 30 -3.00 11.47 -3.20
CA PHE A 30 -2.03 10.59 -2.59
C PHE A 30 -1.67 9.52 -3.62
N VAL A 31 -0.40 9.32 -3.92
CA VAL A 31 0.04 8.41 -4.98
C VAL A 31 0.88 7.26 -4.44
N LYS A 32 0.75 6.09 -5.06
CA LYS A 32 1.63 4.95 -4.84
C LYS A 32 2.65 4.87 -5.99
N ILE A 33 3.92 4.80 -5.62
CA ILE A 33 5.02 4.51 -6.54
C ILE A 33 5.43 3.06 -6.32
N GLY A 34 5.21 2.22 -7.32
CA GLY A 34 5.57 0.81 -7.29
C GLY A 34 6.99 0.53 -7.80
N MET A 35 7.34 -0.76 -7.83
CA MET A 35 8.67 -1.23 -8.23
C MET A 35 9.02 -0.84 -9.67
N GLU A 36 8.09 -0.95 -10.63
CA GLU A 36 8.34 -0.64 -12.04
C GLU A 36 8.87 0.78 -12.20
N LEU A 37 8.10 1.77 -11.77
CA LEU A 37 8.47 3.18 -11.90
C LEU A 37 9.72 3.52 -11.08
N TYR A 38 9.83 2.99 -9.86
CA TYR A 38 10.99 3.27 -9.02
C TYR A 38 12.30 2.67 -9.57
N TYR A 39 12.27 1.47 -10.14
CA TYR A 39 13.46 0.86 -10.73
C TYR A 39 13.82 1.47 -12.08
N ALA A 40 12.84 1.98 -12.84
CA ALA A 40 13.10 2.70 -14.07
C ALA A 40 13.75 4.08 -13.83
N GLU A 41 13.27 4.83 -12.84
CA GLU A 41 13.59 6.27 -12.67
C GLU A 41 14.44 6.56 -11.42
N GLY A 42 14.62 5.57 -10.55
CA GLY A 42 15.37 5.72 -9.30
C GLY A 42 14.68 6.64 -8.27
N PRO A 43 15.43 7.08 -7.24
CA PRO A 43 14.86 7.88 -6.15
C PRO A 43 14.46 9.31 -6.58
N GLU A 44 14.91 9.76 -7.75
CA GLU A 44 14.62 11.11 -8.22
C GLU A 44 13.14 11.32 -8.54
N ILE A 45 12.45 10.30 -9.06
CA ILE A 45 11.00 10.36 -9.30
C ILE A 45 10.23 10.65 -8.01
N VAL A 46 10.66 10.06 -6.88
CA VAL A 46 10.03 10.27 -5.57
C VAL A 46 10.19 11.74 -5.15
N ARG A 47 11.41 12.31 -5.26
CA ARG A 47 11.68 13.71 -4.91
C ARG A 47 10.87 14.68 -5.75
N GLN A 48 10.78 14.44 -7.06
CA GLN A 48 10.03 15.31 -7.98
C GLN A 48 8.52 15.26 -7.71
N ILE A 49 7.95 14.10 -7.42
CA ILE A 49 6.54 13.98 -7.05
C ILE A 49 6.27 14.63 -5.68
N LYS A 50 7.19 14.46 -4.72
CA LYS A 50 7.08 15.12 -3.41
C LYS A 50 7.16 16.65 -3.54
N ALA A 51 8.06 17.16 -4.37
CA ALA A 51 8.19 18.59 -4.65
C ALA A 51 6.94 19.21 -5.31
N ARG A 52 6.12 18.41 -5.99
CA ARG A 52 4.81 18.80 -6.54
C ARG A 52 3.69 18.82 -5.47
N GLY A 53 3.99 18.44 -4.23
CA GLY A 53 3.08 18.48 -3.08
C GLY A 53 2.21 17.24 -2.88
N HIS A 54 2.52 16.12 -3.54
CA HIS A 54 1.81 14.87 -3.34
C HIS A 54 2.29 14.14 -2.08
N LYS A 55 1.37 13.45 -1.40
CA LYS A 55 1.71 12.37 -0.47
C LYS A 55 2.13 11.14 -1.27
N ILE A 56 3.07 10.35 -0.74
CA ILE A 56 3.64 9.20 -1.43
C ILE A 56 3.60 7.94 -0.55
N PHE A 57 3.01 6.88 -1.08
CA PHE A 57 3.22 5.51 -0.64
C PHE A 57 4.26 4.86 -1.54
N LEU A 58 5.48 4.64 -1.02
CA LEU A 58 6.55 3.96 -1.75
C LEU A 58 6.44 2.45 -1.52
N ASP A 59 5.93 1.74 -2.54
CA ASP A 59 5.50 0.34 -2.48
C ASP A 59 6.55 -0.60 -3.09
N LEU A 60 7.67 -0.82 -2.39
CA LEU A 60 8.79 -1.65 -2.85
C LEU A 60 8.82 -3.06 -2.24
N LYS A 61 7.99 -3.31 -1.23
CA LYS A 61 7.81 -4.64 -0.59
C LYS A 61 9.12 -5.31 -0.18
N LEU A 62 9.96 -4.60 0.61
CA LEU A 62 11.27 -5.11 1.00
C LEU A 62 11.16 -6.47 1.70
N HIS A 63 12.01 -7.41 1.28
CA HIS A 63 12.10 -8.74 1.88
C HIS A 63 13.51 -9.27 1.71
N ASP A 64 14.31 -9.22 2.78
CA ASP A 64 15.69 -9.68 2.82
C ASP A 64 16.10 -9.93 4.27
N ILE A 65 17.34 -10.34 4.53
CA ILE A 65 17.86 -10.47 5.90
C ILE A 65 17.79 -9.13 6.66
N PRO A 66 17.61 -9.15 8.00
CA PRO A 66 17.35 -7.94 8.80
C PRO A 66 18.31 -6.77 8.55
N ASN A 67 19.61 -7.04 8.47
CA ASN A 67 20.60 -5.98 8.26
C ASN A 67 20.49 -5.30 6.87
N THR A 68 20.18 -6.05 5.83
CA THR A 68 19.96 -5.52 4.48
C THR A 68 18.74 -4.61 4.45
N VAL A 69 17.61 -5.07 5.04
CA VAL A 69 16.39 -4.28 5.12
C VAL A 69 16.58 -3.02 5.96
N LYS A 70 17.27 -3.11 7.10
CA LYS A 70 17.64 -1.94 7.92
C LYS A 70 18.38 -0.88 7.11
N LYS A 71 19.41 -1.28 6.36
CA LYS A 71 20.21 -0.35 5.54
C LYS A 71 19.39 0.25 4.39
N ALA A 72 18.55 -0.56 3.72
CA ALA A 72 17.65 -0.07 2.69
C ALA A 72 16.66 0.97 3.25
N MET A 73 16.02 0.68 4.38
CA MET A 73 15.11 1.62 5.05
C MET A 73 15.80 2.92 5.48
N ALA A 74 17.08 2.85 5.90
CA ALA A 74 17.87 4.03 6.22
C ALA A 74 18.13 4.93 4.99
N VAL A 75 18.15 4.38 3.79
CA VAL A 75 18.17 5.16 2.54
C VAL A 75 16.79 5.75 2.27
N LEU A 76 15.71 4.94 2.38
CA LEU A 76 14.34 5.38 2.08
C LEU A 76 13.83 6.48 3.01
N ARG A 77 14.25 6.52 4.28
CA ARG A 77 13.86 7.59 5.22
C ARG A 77 14.21 9.01 4.76
N ASN A 78 15.18 9.13 3.85
CA ASN A 78 15.64 10.42 3.31
C ASN A 78 14.82 10.88 2.08
N LEU A 79 13.86 10.09 1.61
CA LEU A 79 13.01 10.41 0.46
C LEU A 79 11.72 11.15 0.88
N ASP A 80 11.51 11.35 2.18
CA ASP A 80 10.35 12.05 2.74
C ASP A 80 8.99 11.50 2.26
N VAL A 81 8.91 10.18 2.09
CA VAL A 81 7.66 9.50 1.77
C VAL A 81 6.74 9.44 3.00
N ASP A 82 5.44 9.29 2.77
CA ASP A 82 4.45 9.24 3.86
C ASP A 82 4.23 7.81 4.36
N ILE A 83 4.26 6.82 3.45
CA ILE A 83 4.14 5.38 3.75
C ILE A 83 5.21 4.61 2.97
N THR A 84 5.77 3.56 3.57
CA THR A 84 6.53 2.53 2.87
C THR A 84 6.19 1.15 3.42
N ASN A 85 6.64 0.08 2.77
CA ASN A 85 6.27 -1.27 3.16
C ASN A 85 7.40 -2.30 3.03
N LEU A 86 7.10 -3.47 3.59
CA LEU A 86 7.88 -4.70 3.53
C LEU A 86 6.94 -5.92 3.56
N HIS A 87 7.45 -7.13 3.42
CA HIS A 87 6.66 -8.35 3.60
C HIS A 87 6.66 -8.83 5.05
N ALA A 88 5.48 -9.15 5.61
CA ALA A 88 5.35 -9.72 6.96
C ALA A 88 6.06 -11.09 7.10
N ALA A 89 6.15 -11.85 6.00
CA ALA A 89 6.85 -13.14 5.94
C ALA A 89 8.36 -13.05 6.27
N GLY A 90 8.93 -11.85 6.28
CA GLY A 90 10.34 -11.61 6.66
C GLY A 90 10.65 -11.76 8.15
N THR A 91 9.66 -12.11 8.97
CA THR A 91 9.74 -12.31 10.42
C THR A 91 9.85 -11.03 11.26
N THR A 92 9.61 -11.17 12.57
CA THR A 92 9.70 -10.06 13.53
C THR A 92 11.06 -9.37 13.51
N ALA A 93 12.14 -10.13 13.39
CA ALA A 93 13.51 -9.57 13.41
C ALA A 93 13.76 -8.63 12.22
N MET A 94 13.29 -8.99 11.02
CA MET A 94 13.39 -8.14 9.84
C MET A 94 12.55 -6.86 9.99
N MET A 95 11.31 -6.99 10.48
CA MET A 95 10.41 -5.86 10.68
C MET A 95 10.95 -4.86 11.71
N GLN A 96 11.50 -5.34 12.84
CA GLN A 96 12.13 -4.49 13.84
C GLN A 96 13.39 -3.79 13.32
N ALA A 97 14.23 -4.50 12.56
CA ALA A 97 15.40 -3.92 11.91
C ALA A 97 15.01 -2.84 10.87
N ALA A 98 13.89 -3.06 10.15
CA ALA A 98 13.32 -2.07 9.23
C ALA A 98 12.90 -0.79 9.96
N LEU A 99 12.19 -0.90 11.09
CA LEU A 99 11.82 0.24 11.93
C LEU A 99 13.02 1.03 12.39
N GLU A 100 14.05 0.32 12.90
CA GLU A 100 15.29 0.97 13.33
C GLU A 100 15.95 1.76 12.20
N GLY A 101 16.03 1.17 10.99
CA GLY A 101 16.59 1.84 9.81
C GLY A 101 15.77 3.04 9.34
N LEU A 102 14.43 2.94 9.40
CA LEU A 102 13.51 3.96 8.90
C LEU A 102 13.39 5.16 9.85
N THR A 103 13.63 4.99 11.15
CA THR A 103 13.51 6.03 12.16
C THR A 103 14.67 7.04 12.05
N ARG A 104 14.33 8.33 11.98
CA ARG A 104 15.29 9.44 11.96
C ARG A 104 15.87 9.68 13.35
N PRO A 105 16.99 10.42 13.48
CA PRO A 105 17.57 10.73 14.78
C PRO A 105 16.64 11.51 15.74
N ASP A 106 15.68 12.26 15.18
CA ASP A 106 14.66 13.00 15.94
C ASP A 106 13.45 12.14 16.34
N GLY A 107 13.48 10.84 16.03
CA GLY A 107 12.40 9.90 16.31
C GLY A 107 11.26 9.88 15.27
N THR A 108 11.27 10.78 14.29
CA THR A 108 10.26 10.78 13.21
C THR A 108 10.53 9.70 12.16
N ARG A 109 9.50 9.23 11.49
CA ARG A 109 9.59 8.30 10.38
C ARG A 109 8.32 8.29 9.52
N PRO A 110 8.40 7.83 8.27
CA PRO A 110 7.23 7.41 7.51
C PRO A 110 6.45 6.29 8.23
N LEU A 111 5.19 6.12 7.90
CA LEU A 111 4.46 4.93 8.30
C LEU A 111 5.09 3.70 7.65
N LEU A 112 5.29 2.64 8.44
CA LEU A 112 5.79 1.36 7.96
C LEU A 112 4.69 0.31 8.10
N ILE A 113 4.30 -0.28 6.97
CA ILE A 113 3.24 -1.30 6.92
C ILE A 113 3.77 -2.61 6.33
N ALA A 114 3.18 -3.74 6.72
CA ALA A 114 3.58 -5.05 6.22
C ALA A 114 2.57 -5.62 5.23
N VAL A 115 3.03 -6.16 4.11
CA VAL A 115 2.20 -6.96 3.21
C VAL A 115 1.97 -8.32 3.86
N THR A 116 0.72 -8.70 4.06
CA THR A 116 0.31 -10.01 4.62
C THR A 116 0.46 -11.10 3.56
N GLN A 117 -0.61 -11.39 2.83
CA GLN A 117 -0.56 -12.22 1.63
C GLN A 117 -0.98 -11.40 0.41
N LEU A 118 -0.36 -11.65 -0.73
CA LEU A 118 -0.72 -10.98 -1.98
C LEU A 118 -2.14 -11.34 -2.38
N THR A 119 -2.90 -10.39 -2.91
CA THR A 119 -4.29 -10.61 -3.34
C THR A 119 -4.40 -11.58 -4.54
N SER A 120 -3.29 -11.88 -5.21
CA SER A 120 -3.18 -12.90 -6.24
C SER A 120 -2.96 -14.32 -5.70
N THR A 121 -2.56 -14.46 -4.43
CA THR A 121 -2.38 -15.76 -3.77
C THR A 121 -3.72 -16.26 -3.24
N ASP A 122 -4.16 -17.40 -3.70
CA ASP A 122 -5.31 -18.13 -3.15
C ASP A 122 -4.85 -19.25 -2.21
N GLN A 123 -5.80 -19.93 -1.58
CA GLN A 123 -5.53 -21.01 -0.61
C GLN A 123 -4.70 -22.14 -1.24
N GLU A 124 -5.05 -22.55 -2.46
CA GLU A 124 -4.35 -23.63 -3.16
C GLU A 124 -2.89 -23.28 -3.47
N ALA A 125 -2.63 -22.07 -3.97
CA ALA A 125 -1.26 -21.60 -4.24
C ALA A 125 -0.44 -21.48 -2.94
N MET A 126 -1.06 -21.02 -1.86
CA MET A 126 -0.40 -20.93 -0.56
C MET A 126 0.01 -22.30 -0.01
N GLU A 127 -0.86 -23.29 -0.12
CA GLU A 127 -0.57 -24.67 0.33
C GLU A 127 0.49 -25.35 -0.55
N ARG A 128 0.33 -25.24 -1.87
CA ARG A 128 1.21 -25.92 -2.83
C ARG A 128 2.59 -25.31 -2.91
N ASP A 129 2.66 -23.99 -3.06
CA ASP A 129 3.90 -23.29 -3.42
C ASP A 129 4.65 -22.72 -2.20
N LEU A 130 3.93 -22.35 -1.13
CA LEU A 130 4.50 -21.86 0.11
C LEU A 130 4.53 -22.89 1.24
N MET A 131 3.91 -24.06 1.03
CA MET A 131 3.77 -25.14 2.03
C MET A 131 3.13 -24.66 3.35
N ILE A 132 2.21 -23.70 3.27
CA ILE A 132 1.44 -23.19 4.40
C ILE A 132 0.05 -23.82 4.33
N HIS A 133 -0.23 -24.76 5.23
CA HIS A 133 -1.47 -25.56 5.24
C HIS A 133 -2.56 -25.01 6.16
N GLU A 134 -2.32 -23.84 6.74
CA GLU A 134 -3.33 -23.14 7.55
C GLU A 134 -4.33 -22.39 6.67
N PRO A 135 -5.58 -22.14 7.12
CA PRO A 135 -6.53 -21.31 6.40
C PRO A 135 -5.98 -19.91 6.12
N MET A 136 -6.22 -19.38 4.92
CA MET A 136 -5.73 -18.05 4.49
C MET A 136 -6.02 -16.97 5.53
N ASP A 137 -7.24 -16.91 6.04
CA ASP A 137 -7.66 -15.95 7.05
C ASP A 137 -6.79 -16.01 8.31
N ARG A 138 -6.44 -17.21 8.75
CA ARG A 138 -5.59 -17.42 9.93
C ARG A 138 -4.17 -16.94 9.68
N VAL A 139 -3.63 -17.21 8.49
CA VAL A 139 -2.29 -16.76 8.08
C VAL A 139 -2.23 -15.25 8.01
N VAL A 140 -3.23 -14.60 7.40
CA VAL A 140 -3.30 -13.14 7.30
C VAL A 140 -3.38 -12.49 8.69
N MET A 141 -4.22 -13.03 9.59
CA MET A 141 -4.30 -12.50 10.96
C MET A 141 -3.00 -12.70 11.73
N HIS A 142 -2.35 -13.86 11.60
CA HIS A 142 -1.06 -14.12 12.22
C HIS A 142 0.01 -13.11 11.75
N TYR A 143 0.07 -12.81 10.45
CA TYR A 143 0.99 -11.81 9.91
C TYR A 143 0.66 -10.40 10.40
N ALA A 144 -0.62 -10.05 10.52
CA ALA A 144 -1.04 -8.75 11.05
C ALA A 144 -0.64 -8.59 12.52
N GLU A 145 -0.87 -9.60 13.36
CA GLU A 145 -0.45 -9.61 14.76
C GLU A 145 1.07 -9.54 14.91
N THR A 146 1.80 -10.30 14.09
CA THR A 146 3.27 -10.29 14.08
C THR A 146 3.80 -8.90 13.71
N ALA A 147 3.22 -8.24 12.69
CA ALA A 147 3.56 -6.89 12.30
C ALA A 147 3.26 -5.87 13.42
N LYS A 148 2.09 -5.96 14.04
CA LYS A 148 1.74 -5.13 15.21
C LYS A 148 2.72 -5.30 16.36
N ASN A 149 3.02 -6.56 16.71
CA ASN A 149 3.94 -6.88 17.82
C ASN A 149 5.38 -6.45 17.53
N ALA A 150 5.78 -6.40 16.25
CA ALA A 150 7.05 -5.82 15.82
C ALA A 150 7.08 -4.28 15.89
N GLY A 151 5.93 -3.61 16.11
CA GLY A 151 5.82 -2.16 16.22
C GLY A 151 5.48 -1.43 14.91
N LEU A 152 5.02 -2.12 13.88
CA LEU A 152 4.58 -1.52 12.62
C LEU A 152 3.24 -0.78 12.80
N ASP A 153 2.94 0.11 11.86
CA ASP A 153 1.76 0.97 11.90
C ASP A 153 0.51 0.32 11.29
N GLY A 154 0.68 -0.72 10.48
CA GLY A 154 -0.43 -1.36 9.79
C GLY A 154 0.00 -2.44 8.82
N VAL A 155 -0.96 -2.85 7.98
CA VAL A 155 -0.76 -3.88 6.95
C VAL A 155 -1.38 -3.51 5.61
N VAL A 156 -0.84 -4.10 4.54
CA VAL A 156 -1.54 -4.27 3.26
C VAL A 156 -2.26 -5.61 3.31
N CYS A 157 -3.57 -5.59 3.14
CA CYS A 157 -4.43 -6.78 3.15
C CYS A 157 -5.56 -6.66 2.13
N SER A 158 -6.28 -7.74 1.87
CA SER A 158 -7.51 -7.66 1.06
C SER A 158 -8.56 -6.79 1.75
N PRO A 159 -9.39 -6.04 1.02
CA PRO A 159 -10.52 -5.35 1.62
C PRO A 159 -11.39 -6.27 2.50
N LEU A 160 -11.59 -7.54 2.09
CA LEU A 160 -12.36 -8.53 2.85
C LEU A 160 -11.80 -8.86 4.24
N GLU A 161 -10.55 -8.50 4.51
CA GLU A 161 -9.81 -8.82 5.73
C GLU A 161 -9.74 -7.62 6.70
N ALA A 162 -10.06 -6.39 6.26
CA ALA A 162 -9.86 -5.15 7.01
C ALA A 162 -10.59 -5.15 8.36
N GLU A 163 -11.86 -5.56 8.41
CA GLU A 163 -12.63 -5.65 9.65
C GLU A 163 -12.00 -6.62 10.67
N LYS A 164 -11.53 -7.79 10.19
CA LYS A 164 -10.86 -8.79 11.03
C LYS A 164 -9.52 -8.25 11.56
N VAL A 165 -8.75 -7.56 10.72
CA VAL A 165 -7.49 -6.91 11.14
C VAL A 165 -7.76 -5.91 12.26
N HIS A 166 -8.77 -5.05 12.12
CA HIS A 166 -9.12 -4.10 13.18
C HIS A 166 -9.63 -4.78 14.45
N SER A 167 -10.39 -5.87 14.32
CA SER A 167 -10.86 -6.64 15.47
C SER A 167 -9.71 -7.29 16.23
N THR A 168 -8.69 -7.78 15.54
CA THR A 168 -7.53 -8.49 16.09
C THR A 168 -6.46 -7.51 16.59
N CYS A 169 -6.14 -6.52 15.76
CA CYS A 169 -5.02 -5.61 16.00
C CYS A 169 -5.43 -4.26 16.61
N GLY A 170 -6.72 -3.98 16.68
CA GLY A 170 -7.26 -2.70 17.16
C GLY A 170 -7.46 -1.68 16.04
N LYS A 171 -8.38 -0.73 16.28
CA LYS A 171 -8.86 0.25 15.28
C LYS A 171 -7.80 1.25 14.81
N ASN A 172 -6.70 1.39 15.54
CA ASN A 172 -5.61 2.30 15.16
C ASN A 172 -4.53 1.61 14.30
N PHE A 173 -4.63 0.29 14.10
CA PHE A 173 -3.71 -0.44 13.25
C PHE A 173 -4.20 -0.34 11.81
N ILE A 174 -3.45 0.38 10.98
CA ILE A 174 -3.86 0.84 9.65
C ILE A 174 -4.04 -0.32 8.67
N THR A 175 -5.09 -0.25 7.86
CA THR A 175 -5.31 -1.15 6.73
C THR A 175 -5.19 -0.39 5.41
N VAL A 176 -4.33 -0.88 4.51
CA VAL A 176 -4.19 -0.40 3.13
C VAL A 176 -4.66 -1.51 2.20
N THR A 177 -5.74 -1.27 1.45
CA THR A 177 -6.44 -2.33 0.72
C THR A 177 -6.42 -2.08 -0.80
N PRO A 178 -5.65 -2.86 -1.57
CA PRO A 178 -5.68 -2.84 -3.03
C PRO A 178 -6.85 -3.68 -3.58
N GLY A 179 -7.00 -3.70 -4.92
CA GLY A 179 -8.02 -4.51 -5.58
C GLY A 179 -9.41 -3.85 -5.62
N VAL A 180 -9.45 -2.52 -5.50
CA VAL A 180 -10.70 -1.76 -5.54
C VAL A 180 -11.07 -1.42 -6.99
N ARG A 181 -12.35 -1.61 -7.34
CA ARG A 181 -12.94 -1.34 -8.65
C ARG A 181 -14.30 -0.67 -8.50
N PHE A 182 -14.71 0.14 -9.46
CA PHE A 182 -16.08 0.62 -9.50
C PHE A 182 -17.04 -0.52 -9.83
N ALA A 183 -18.29 -0.40 -9.39
CA ALA A 183 -19.33 -1.43 -9.62
C ALA A 183 -19.62 -1.69 -11.10
N ASP A 184 -19.44 -0.67 -11.93
CA ASP A 184 -19.61 -0.67 -13.39
C ASP A 184 -18.29 -0.88 -14.15
N GLY A 185 -17.19 -1.21 -13.45
CA GLY A 185 -15.86 -1.35 -14.03
C GLY A 185 -15.43 -2.79 -14.31
N ASP A 186 -14.37 -2.94 -15.12
CA ASP A 186 -13.72 -4.23 -15.39
C ASP A 186 -12.95 -4.75 -14.17
N VAL A 187 -13.12 -6.03 -13.85
CA VAL A 187 -12.44 -6.73 -12.76
C VAL A 187 -10.94 -6.90 -13.04
N GLY A 188 -10.58 -7.11 -14.32
CA GLY A 188 -9.19 -7.31 -14.75
C GLY A 188 -8.53 -8.54 -14.12
N ASP A 189 -7.30 -8.39 -13.67
CA ASP A 189 -6.44 -9.44 -13.08
C ASP A 189 -6.67 -9.70 -11.58
N GLN A 190 -7.59 -8.97 -10.94
CA GLN A 190 -7.85 -9.09 -9.51
C GLN A 190 -8.87 -10.20 -9.22
N LYS A 191 -8.54 -11.14 -8.32
CA LYS A 191 -9.42 -12.22 -7.90
C LYS A 191 -10.37 -11.81 -6.75
N ARG A 192 -9.98 -10.83 -5.94
CA ARG A 192 -10.69 -10.36 -4.75
C ARG A 192 -10.94 -8.86 -4.86
N VAL A 193 -12.03 -8.47 -5.52
CA VAL A 193 -12.39 -7.08 -5.79
C VAL A 193 -13.50 -6.58 -4.87
N MET A 194 -13.50 -5.28 -4.62
CA MET A 194 -14.50 -4.59 -3.83
C MET A 194 -14.71 -3.16 -4.36
N THR A 195 -15.92 -2.62 -4.20
CA THR A 195 -16.16 -1.21 -4.55
C THR A 195 -15.62 -0.26 -3.47
N PRO A 196 -15.35 1.02 -3.80
CA PRO A 196 -14.93 2.00 -2.79
C PRO A 196 -15.93 2.10 -1.63
N ALA A 197 -17.22 2.17 -1.93
CA ALA A 197 -18.28 2.22 -0.90
C ALA A 197 -18.30 0.96 0.00
N ALA A 198 -18.12 -0.22 -0.58
CA ALA A 198 -18.04 -1.46 0.20
C ALA A 198 -16.77 -1.50 1.07
N ALA A 199 -15.61 -1.09 0.53
CA ALA A 199 -14.37 -0.97 1.31
C ALA A 199 -14.51 0.03 2.49
N LYS A 200 -15.24 1.13 2.28
CA LYS A 200 -15.62 2.07 3.33
C LYS A 200 -16.45 1.39 4.43
N ALA A 201 -17.48 0.64 4.03
CA ALA A 201 -18.43 0.01 4.95
C ALA A 201 -17.75 -1.02 5.88
N ILE A 202 -16.78 -1.78 5.38
CA ILE A 202 -16.02 -2.76 6.17
C ILE A 202 -14.82 -2.16 6.90
N GLY A 203 -14.61 -0.84 6.81
CA GLY A 203 -13.69 -0.11 7.65
C GLY A 203 -12.25 -0.01 7.12
N SER A 204 -11.96 -0.21 5.84
CA SER A 204 -10.63 0.10 5.28
C SER A 204 -10.24 1.55 5.58
N ASP A 205 -8.95 1.79 5.92
CA ASP A 205 -8.43 3.14 6.16
C ASP A 205 -7.94 3.80 4.89
N TYR A 206 -7.24 3.04 4.05
CA TYR A 206 -6.77 3.47 2.73
C TYR A 206 -7.16 2.44 1.68
N ILE A 207 -7.59 2.92 0.52
CA ILE A 207 -7.76 2.09 -0.66
C ILE A 207 -6.72 2.43 -1.72
N VAL A 208 -6.20 1.42 -2.43
CA VAL A 208 -5.29 1.62 -3.55
C VAL A 208 -6.01 1.33 -4.86
N VAL A 209 -6.12 2.34 -5.71
CA VAL A 209 -6.86 2.28 -6.98
C VAL A 209 -5.92 2.62 -8.13
N GLY A 210 -5.78 1.71 -9.08
CA GLY A 210 -4.95 1.87 -10.29
C GLY A 210 -5.80 2.20 -11.52
N ARG A 211 -5.88 1.25 -12.46
CA ARG A 211 -6.56 1.40 -13.77
C ARG A 211 -7.94 2.05 -13.74
N PRO A 212 -8.83 1.84 -12.76
CA PRO A 212 -10.10 2.56 -12.69
C PRO A 212 -9.97 4.09 -12.68
N ILE A 213 -8.82 4.61 -12.25
CA ILE A 213 -8.49 6.03 -12.28
C ILE A 213 -7.50 6.32 -13.40
N THR A 214 -6.37 5.60 -13.47
CA THR A 214 -5.26 5.93 -14.37
C THR A 214 -5.56 5.70 -15.84
N ALA A 215 -6.45 4.77 -16.16
CA ALA A 215 -6.91 4.47 -17.53
C ALA A 215 -8.30 5.06 -17.87
N ALA A 216 -8.91 5.82 -16.97
CA ALA A 216 -10.19 6.47 -17.21
C ALA A 216 -10.06 7.54 -18.29
N ALA A 217 -11.13 7.75 -19.07
CA ALA A 217 -11.20 8.84 -20.05
C ALA A 217 -11.01 10.22 -19.37
N ASP A 218 -11.58 10.38 -18.18
CA ASP A 218 -11.36 11.52 -17.29
C ASP A 218 -10.85 11.01 -15.92
N PRO A 219 -9.53 10.99 -15.71
CA PRO A 219 -8.93 10.52 -14.46
C PRO A 219 -9.28 11.38 -13.24
N VAL A 220 -9.52 12.69 -13.45
CA VAL A 220 -9.86 13.60 -12.35
C VAL A 220 -11.27 13.29 -11.84
N ALA A 221 -12.24 13.17 -12.75
CA ALA A 221 -13.62 12.79 -12.39
C ALA A 221 -13.66 11.39 -11.75
N ALA A 222 -12.88 10.43 -12.25
CA ALA A 222 -12.80 9.08 -11.68
C ALA A 222 -12.21 9.09 -10.26
N TYR A 223 -11.18 9.89 -10.01
CA TYR A 223 -10.59 10.08 -8.68
C TYR A 223 -11.60 10.72 -7.72
N GLU A 224 -12.29 11.80 -8.15
CA GLU A 224 -13.29 12.49 -7.34
C GLU A 224 -14.47 11.59 -6.98
N ARG A 225 -14.96 10.79 -7.94
CA ARG A 225 -15.95 9.74 -7.68
C ARG A 225 -15.46 8.76 -6.61
N CYS A 226 -14.21 8.30 -6.72
CA CYS A 226 -13.65 7.36 -5.78
C CYS A 226 -13.55 7.96 -4.35
N VAL A 227 -13.15 9.23 -4.25
CA VAL A 227 -13.10 9.96 -2.98
C VAL A 227 -14.50 10.10 -2.38
N ALA A 228 -15.49 10.50 -3.17
CA ALA A 228 -16.87 10.64 -2.70
C ALA A 228 -17.46 9.30 -2.21
N GLU A 229 -17.19 8.20 -2.93
CA GLU A 229 -17.69 6.87 -2.52
C GLU A 229 -16.96 6.32 -1.27
N PHE A 230 -15.69 6.67 -1.06
CA PHE A 230 -14.87 6.09 0.01
C PHE A 230 -14.71 6.99 1.23
N CYS A 231 -14.47 8.29 1.05
CA CYS A 231 -14.11 9.19 2.15
C CYS A 231 -15.32 9.92 2.74
N ASP A 232 -16.28 10.36 1.88
CA ASP A 232 -17.45 11.14 2.27
C ASP A 232 -18.59 10.25 2.77
#